data_11f263e3b7625f838144686ffa499d3c
#
_entry.id   11f263e3b7625f838144686ffa499d3c
#
_cell.length_a   1.000
_cell.length_b   1.000
_cell.length_c   1.000
_cell.angle_alpha   90.00
_cell.angle_beta   90.00
_cell.angle_gamma   90.00
#
_symmetry.space_group_name_H-M   'P 1'
#
loop_
_entity.id
_entity.type
_entity.pdbx_description
1 polymer ?
#
loop_
_entity_poly.entity_id
_entity_poly.type
_entity_poly.pdbx_seq_one_letter_code
_entity_poly.pdbx_strand_id
1 'polypeptide(L)'
;MTASHAALLEAARSGAQAAAAVILDIYATPFEVRRKADQSPVTLADEEAERRIIAALERVAPEIPIVAEEQVAASGLPATLASRYWLVDPLDGTRGFVDRSDEFSINIGLIEDGWPVLGVIGMPTQRLVYAAAGPGTATRQRDGGKPERIAARVAPAKPVVLSSRLHGPSRRIEAYLATVPGAVHRPMGSAAKFCLIAEGTADHYPRYGETSEWDTAAGQAIVEAAGGSVTTLDGARLGYGKAGYRNPPFLVRGRT
;
A
#
# COMPACT_ATOMS: atom_id res chain seq x y z
N MET A 1 -25.28 -0.37 -14.56
CA MET A 1 -25.34 -0.17 -13.09
C MET A 1 -23.91 -0.18 -12.58
N THR A 2 -23.49 0.84 -11.85
CA THR A 2 -22.14 0.91 -11.26
C THR A 2 -21.97 -0.16 -10.18
N ALA A 3 -20.84 -0.86 -10.18
CA ALA A 3 -20.55 -1.90 -9.18
C ALA A 3 -20.50 -1.28 -7.77
N SER A 4 -21.04 -2.00 -6.77
CA SER A 4 -21.02 -1.56 -5.37
C SER A 4 -19.61 -1.66 -4.79
N HIS A 5 -19.30 -0.85 -3.76
CA HIS A 5 -18.00 -0.95 -3.05
C HIS A 5 -17.75 -2.37 -2.50
N ALA A 6 -18.78 -3.09 -2.10
CA ALA A 6 -18.64 -4.48 -1.65
C ALA A 6 -18.17 -5.41 -2.79
N ALA A 7 -18.74 -5.27 -4.00
CA ALA A 7 -18.31 -6.05 -5.16
C ALA A 7 -16.90 -5.68 -5.61
N LEU A 8 -16.56 -4.39 -5.58
CA LEU A 8 -15.23 -3.90 -5.92
C LEU A 8 -14.17 -4.35 -4.90
N LEU A 9 -14.51 -4.38 -3.60
CA LEU A 9 -13.63 -4.89 -2.56
C LEU A 9 -13.33 -6.37 -2.77
N GLU A 10 -14.33 -7.15 -3.12
CA GLU A 10 -14.15 -8.58 -3.39
C GLU A 10 -13.31 -8.84 -4.65
N ALA A 11 -13.50 -8.03 -5.70
CA ALA A 11 -12.65 -8.07 -6.89
C ALA A 11 -11.18 -7.76 -6.55
N ALA A 12 -10.92 -6.72 -5.74
CA ALA A 12 -9.58 -6.37 -5.30
C ALA A 12 -8.96 -7.45 -4.41
N ARG A 13 -9.72 -8.06 -3.48
CA ARG A 13 -9.27 -9.21 -2.69
C ARG A 13 -8.90 -10.40 -3.57
N SER A 14 -9.75 -10.75 -4.52
CA SER A 14 -9.51 -11.84 -5.48
C SER A 14 -8.26 -11.57 -6.33
N GLY A 15 -8.09 -10.33 -6.80
CA GLY A 15 -6.89 -9.90 -7.53
C GLY A 15 -5.62 -10.02 -6.67
N ALA A 16 -5.66 -9.55 -5.44
CA ALA A 16 -4.52 -9.65 -4.51
C ALA A 16 -4.17 -11.12 -4.19
N GLN A 17 -5.15 -12.01 -4.03
CA GLN A 17 -4.91 -13.43 -3.81
C GLN A 17 -4.30 -14.11 -5.04
N ALA A 18 -4.80 -13.81 -6.24
CA ALA A 18 -4.25 -14.35 -7.48
C ALA A 18 -2.82 -13.86 -7.74
N ALA A 19 -2.54 -12.58 -7.44
CA ALA A 19 -1.20 -12.01 -7.50
C ALA A 19 -0.27 -12.65 -6.46
N ALA A 20 -0.72 -12.82 -5.22
CA ALA A 20 0.08 -13.47 -4.17
C ALA A 20 0.51 -14.89 -4.54
N ALA A 21 -0.38 -15.67 -5.16
CA ALA A 21 -0.05 -17.03 -5.62
C ALA A 21 1.09 -17.01 -6.63
N VAL A 22 1.00 -16.20 -7.71
CA VAL A 22 2.05 -16.16 -8.74
C VAL A 22 3.35 -15.55 -8.22
N ILE A 23 3.28 -14.56 -7.33
CA ILE A 23 4.47 -13.99 -6.67
C ILE A 23 5.20 -15.07 -5.87
N LEU A 24 4.49 -15.86 -5.07
CA LEU A 24 5.09 -16.92 -4.24
C LEU A 24 5.65 -18.06 -5.10
N ASP A 25 4.99 -18.44 -6.20
CA ASP A 25 5.50 -19.45 -7.14
C ASP A 25 6.84 -18.99 -7.74
N ILE A 26 6.94 -17.75 -8.17
CA ILE A 26 8.20 -17.17 -8.69
C ILE A 26 9.23 -17.03 -7.56
N TYR A 27 8.80 -16.55 -6.39
CA TYR A 27 9.67 -16.40 -5.22
C TYR A 27 10.31 -17.71 -4.78
N ALA A 28 9.66 -18.84 -4.97
CA ALA A 28 10.19 -20.18 -4.61
C ALA A 28 11.30 -20.68 -5.54
N THR A 29 11.51 -20.03 -6.70
CA THR A 29 12.47 -20.46 -7.73
C THR A 29 13.56 -19.39 -7.96
N PRO A 30 14.67 -19.70 -8.66
CA PRO A 30 15.54 -18.69 -9.22
C PRO A 30 14.79 -17.85 -10.25
N PHE A 31 14.95 -16.54 -10.23
CA PHE A 31 14.31 -15.61 -11.16
C PHE A 31 15.30 -14.55 -11.66
N GLU A 32 15.03 -14.00 -12.84
CA GLU A 32 15.79 -12.91 -13.41
C GLU A 32 15.33 -11.56 -12.84
N VAL A 33 16.29 -10.66 -12.61
CA VAL A 33 16.05 -9.28 -12.22
C VAL A 33 16.42 -8.37 -13.36
N ARG A 34 15.45 -7.64 -13.89
CA ARG A 34 15.67 -6.58 -14.88
C ARG A 34 15.66 -5.21 -14.20
N ARG A 35 16.06 -4.18 -14.93
CA ARG A 35 16.02 -2.79 -14.43
C ARG A 35 15.10 -1.96 -15.30
N LYS A 36 14.24 -1.17 -14.66
CA LYS A 36 13.43 -0.14 -15.30
C LYS A 36 14.31 1.05 -15.76
N ALA A 37 13.74 2.00 -16.47
CA ALA A 37 14.44 3.21 -16.93
C ALA A 37 15.01 4.05 -15.77
N ASP A 38 14.34 4.05 -14.63
CA ASP A 38 14.76 4.73 -13.39
C ASP A 38 15.74 3.90 -12.52
N GLN A 39 16.25 2.78 -13.07
CA GLN A 39 17.16 1.84 -12.42
C GLN A 39 16.55 1.03 -11.26
N SER A 40 15.26 1.16 -10.97
CA SER A 40 14.59 0.27 -10.02
C SER A 40 14.53 -1.18 -10.55
N PRO A 41 14.58 -2.20 -9.66
CA PRO A 41 14.45 -3.59 -10.08
C PRO A 41 13.01 -3.88 -10.51
N VAL A 42 12.86 -4.79 -11.47
CA VAL A 42 11.59 -5.39 -11.88
C VAL A 42 11.83 -6.86 -12.19
N THR A 43 10.88 -7.69 -11.87
CA THR A 43 10.91 -9.14 -12.12
C THR A 43 9.64 -9.59 -12.86
N LEU A 44 9.65 -10.84 -13.33
CA LEU A 44 8.43 -11.45 -13.86
C LEU A 44 7.28 -11.47 -12.84
N ALA A 45 7.61 -11.46 -11.54
CA ALA A 45 6.59 -11.45 -10.47
C ALA A 45 5.77 -10.15 -10.48
N ASP A 46 6.41 -9.00 -10.71
CA ASP A 46 5.74 -7.69 -10.81
C ASP A 46 4.75 -7.69 -11.98
N GLU A 47 5.20 -8.10 -13.17
CA GLU A 47 4.38 -8.09 -14.40
C GLU A 47 3.22 -9.09 -14.34
N GLU A 48 3.47 -10.32 -13.89
CA GLU A 48 2.43 -11.34 -13.76
C GLU A 48 1.41 -11.01 -12.68
N ALA A 49 1.85 -10.46 -11.54
CA ALA A 49 0.96 -10.00 -10.49
C ALA A 49 0.04 -8.88 -10.99
N GLU A 50 0.60 -7.87 -11.67
CA GLU A 50 -0.19 -6.78 -12.25
C GLU A 50 -1.26 -7.31 -13.21
N ARG A 51 -0.90 -8.21 -14.11
CA ARG A 51 -1.83 -8.82 -15.05
C ARG A 51 -2.98 -9.55 -14.36
N ARG A 52 -2.71 -10.27 -13.26
CA ARG A 52 -3.74 -10.95 -12.45
C ARG A 52 -4.67 -10.00 -11.76
N ILE A 53 -4.14 -8.91 -11.21
CA ILE A 53 -4.93 -7.88 -10.55
C ILE A 53 -5.86 -7.19 -11.55
N ILE A 54 -5.31 -6.72 -12.68
CA ILE A 54 -6.07 -6.04 -13.73
C ILE A 54 -7.22 -6.93 -14.22
N ALA A 55 -6.95 -8.19 -14.54
CA ALA A 55 -7.99 -9.13 -15.00
C ALA A 55 -9.11 -9.34 -13.96
N ALA A 56 -8.81 -9.31 -12.66
CA ALA A 56 -9.82 -9.43 -11.62
C ALA A 56 -10.69 -8.18 -11.49
N LEU A 57 -10.09 -6.99 -11.60
CA LEU A 57 -10.79 -5.71 -11.51
C LEU A 57 -11.68 -5.46 -12.73
N GLU A 58 -11.15 -5.64 -13.95
CA GLU A 58 -11.87 -5.45 -15.21
C GLU A 58 -13.08 -6.39 -15.37
N ARG A 59 -13.01 -7.60 -14.83
CA ARG A 59 -14.14 -8.54 -14.86
C ARG A 59 -15.37 -8.00 -14.14
N VAL A 60 -15.20 -7.14 -13.12
CA VAL A 60 -16.29 -6.62 -12.28
C VAL A 60 -16.69 -5.20 -12.70
N ALA A 61 -15.73 -4.38 -13.08
CA ALA A 61 -15.95 -2.97 -13.41
C ALA A 61 -14.97 -2.50 -14.51
N PRO A 62 -15.14 -2.94 -15.76
CA PRO A 62 -14.25 -2.58 -16.86
C PRO A 62 -14.27 -1.09 -17.19
N GLU A 63 -15.28 -0.36 -16.72
CA GLU A 63 -15.42 1.08 -16.90
C GLU A 63 -14.55 1.91 -15.96
N ILE A 64 -13.98 1.31 -14.90
CA ILE A 64 -13.13 2.04 -13.95
C ILE A 64 -11.67 1.95 -14.44
N PRO A 65 -11.03 3.06 -14.84
CA PRO A 65 -9.65 3.07 -15.29
C PRO A 65 -8.69 2.54 -14.22
N ILE A 66 -7.63 1.88 -14.65
CA ILE A 66 -6.58 1.36 -13.79
C ILE A 66 -5.28 2.09 -14.10
N VAL A 67 -4.63 2.62 -13.07
CA VAL A 67 -3.28 3.19 -13.12
C VAL A 67 -2.40 2.24 -12.32
N ALA A 68 -1.62 1.42 -13.03
CA ALA A 68 -0.78 0.38 -12.45
C ALA A 68 0.70 0.69 -12.72
N GLU A 69 1.56 0.38 -11.76
CA GLU A 69 2.98 0.76 -11.78
C GLU A 69 3.70 0.28 -13.03
N GLU A 70 3.56 -1.00 -13.39
CA GLU A 70 4.29 -1.57 -14.53
C GLU A 70 3.76 -1.08 -15.87
N GLN A 71 2.44 -0.88 -15.99
CA GLN A 71 1.85 -0.23 -17.18
C GLN A 71 2.34 1.21 -17.33
N VAL A 72 2.43 1.96 -16.24
CA VAL A 72 2.96 3.33 -16.26
C VAL A 72 4.44 3.35 -16.63
N ALA A 73 5.23 2.41 -16.11
CA ALA A 73 6.64 2.29 -16.46
C ALA A 73 6.85 1.95 -17.96
N ALA A 74 5.97 1.15 -18.55
CA ALA A 74 6.04 0.73 -19.94
C ALA A 74 5.47 1.76 -20.93
N SER A 75 4.37 2.43 -20.59
CA SER A 75 3.56 3.22 -21.54
C SER A 75 3.41 4.70 -21.14
N GLY A 76 3.91 5.09 -19.98
CA GLY A 76 3.75 6.42 -19.42
C GLY A 76 2.42 6.61 -18.68
N LEU A 77 2.25 7.80 -18.12
CA LEU A 77 1.04 8.18 -17.37
C LEU A 77 -0.16 8.39 -18.30
N PRO A 78 -1.39 8.09 -17.85
CA PRO A 78 -2.59 8.37 -18.64
C PRO A 78 -2.73 9.87 -18.90
N ALA A 79 -3.18 10.22 -20.11
CA ALA A 79 -3.33 11.61 -20.54
C ALA A 79 -4.42 12.38 -19.77
N THR A 80 -5.43 11.67 -19.27
CA THR A 80 -6.55 12.25 -18.50
C THR A 80 -6.79 11.43 -17.25
N LEU A 81 -7.10 12.12 -16.15
CA LEU A 81 -7.46 11.50 -14.89
C LEU A 81 -8.99 11.46 -14.76
N ALA A 82 -9.54 10.28 -14.52
CA ALA A 82 -10.94 10.13 -14.18
C ALA A 82 -11.18 10.53 -12.70
N SER A 83 -12.41 10.89 -12.34
CA SER A 83 -12.77 11.12 -10.93
C SER A 83 -12.78 9.84 -10.10
N ARG A 84 -12.88 8.67 -10.77
CA ARG A 84 -12.87 7.34 -10.16
C ARG A 84 -11.87 6.45 -10.91
N TYR A 85 -10.89 5.89 -10.21
CA TYR A 85 -9.84 5.04 -10.81
C TYR A 85 -9.15 4.18 -9.77
N TRP A 86 -8.58 3.07 -10.22
CA TRP A 86 -7.73 2.21 -9.42
C TRP A 86 -6.28 2.67 -9.45
N LEU A 87 -5.61 2.57 -8.32
CA LEU A 87 -4.15 2.64 -8.18
C LEU A 87 -3.64 1.27 -7.74
N VAL A 88 -2.71 0.71 -8.51
CA VAL A 88 -2.20 -0.64 -8.29
C VAL A 88 -0.67 -0.61 -8.25
N ASP A 89 -0.12 -1.14 -7.16
CA ASP A 89 1.28 -1.54 -7.08
C ASP A 89 1.29 -3.08 -6.91
N PRO A 90 1.69 -3.82 -7.94
CA PRO A 90 1.63 -5.27 -7.92
C PRO A 90 2.61 -5.91 -6.95
N LEU A 91 3.75 -5.23 -6.67
CA LEU A 91 4.82 -5.74 -5.80
C LEU A 91 5.62 -4.58 -5.17
N ASP A 92 5.00 -3.87 -4.21
CA ASP A 92 5.72 -2.86 -3.42
C ASP A 92 6.84 -3.50 -2.60
N GLY A 93 8.03 -2.98 -2.79
CA GLY A 93 9.23 -3.52 -2.18
C GLY A 93 9.93 -4.58 -3.03
N THR A 94 9.97 -4.44 -4.35
CA THR A 94 10.67 -5.34 -5.29
C THR A 94 12.13 -5.59 -4.86
N ARG A 95 12.82 -4.61 -4.26
CA ARG A 95 14.15 -4.84 -3.69
C ARG A 95 14.12 -5.86 -2.55
N GLY A 96 13.13 -5.78 -1.66
CA GLY A 96 12.94 -6.76 -0.59
C GLY A 96 12.64 -8.16 -1.14
N PHE A 97 11.87 -8.25 -2.23
CA PHE A 97 11.63 -9.48 -2.96
C PHE A 97 12.95 -10.05 -3.53
N VAL A 98 13.74 -9.22 -4.22
CA VAL A 98 15.04 -9.63 -4.79
C VAL A 98 16.02 -10.08 -3.71
N ASP A 99 16.08 -9.35 -2.60
CA ASP A 99 16.99 -9.61 -1.47
C ASP A 99 16.47 -10.73 -0.53
N ARG A 100 15.33 -11.37 -0.86
CA ARG A 100 14.73 -12.46 -0.06
C ARG A 100 14.43 -12.04 1.39
N SER A 101 14.02 -10.80 1.61
CA SER A 101 13.76 -10.25 2.95
C SER A 101 12.33 -10.45 3.45
N ASP A 102 11.44 -11.03 2.65
CA ASP A 102 10.00 -11.20 2.93
C ASP A 102 9.22 -9.89 3.17
N GLU A 103 9.86 -8.73 2.92
CA GLU A 103 9.29 -7.39 3.15
C GLU A 103 8.74 -6.79 1.85
N PHE A 104 7.74 -7.41 1.27
CA PHE A 104 7.03 -6.90 0.09
C PHE A 104 5.51 -7.06 0.24
N SER A 105 4.76 -6.26 -0.51
CA SER A 105 3.30 -6.24 -0.46
C SER A 105 2.67 -5.98 -1.82
N ILE A 106 1.38 -6.30 -1.95
CA ILE A 106 0.52 -6.00 -3.09
C ILE A 106 -0.42 -4.90 -2.63
N ASN A 107 -0.52 -3.79 -3.36
CA ASN A 107 -1.35 -2.66 -2.99
C ASN A 107 -2.39 -2.38 -4.08
N ILE A 108 -3.68 -2.37 -3.72
CA ILE A 108 -4.80 -2.08 -4.62
C ILE A 108 -5.69 -1.05 -3.94
N GLY A 109 -5.75 0.17 -4.46
CA GLY A 109 -6.55 1.26 -3.91
C GLY A 109 -7.55 1.81 -4.93
N LEU A 110 -8.79 2.10 -4.52
CA LEU A 110 -9.77 2.81 -5.32
C LEU A 110 -9.84 4.26 -4.87
N ILE A 111 -9.69 5.16 -5.82
CA ILE A 111 -9.84 6.60 -5.62
C ILE A 111 -11.18 7.05 -6.18
N GLU A 112 -11.88 7.89 -5.41
CA GLU A 112 -13.06 8.63 -5.85
C GLU A 112 -12.89 10.10 -5.45
N ASP A 113 -13.04 10.98 -6.42
CA ASP A 113 -12.96 12.44 -6.23
C ASP A 113 -11.70 12.89 -5.45
N GLY A 114 -10.56 12.25 -5.75
CA GLY A 114 -9.27 12.55 -5.12
C GLY A 114 -9.05 11.94 -3.73
N TRP A 115 -9.93 11.03 -3.27
CA TRP A 115 -9.81 10.38 -1.96
C TRP A 115 -9.83 8.86 -2.06
N PRO A 116 -9.03 8.15 -1.26
CA PRO A 116 -9.06 6.69 -1.24
C PRO A 116 -10.31 6.22 -0.46
N VAL A 117 -11.18 5.48 -1.15
CA VAL A 117 -12.44 4.96 -0.57
C VAL A 117 -12.39 3.48 -0.27
N LEU A 118 -11.45 2.75 -0.91
CA LEU A 118 -11.26 1.33 -0.75
C LEU A 118 -9.78 0.98 -0.84
N GLY A 119 -9.33 0.02 -0.05
CA GLY A 119 -7.96 -0.46 -0.10
C GLY A 119 -7.83 -1.93 0.25
N VAL A 120 -6.94 -2.61 -0.46
CA VAL A 120 -6.48 -3.97 -0.16
C VAL A 120 -4.96 -4.00 -0.17
N ILE A 121 -4.36 -4.53 0.90
CA ILE A 121 -2.93 -4.84 0.97
C ILE A 121 -2.78 -6.34 1.22
N GLY A 122 -2.13 -7.02 0.28
CA GLY A 122 -1.70 -8.40 0.44
C GLY A 122 -0.25 -8.48 0.92
N MET A 123 0.03 -9.37 1.87
CA MET A 123 1.39 -9.68 2.34
C MET A 123 1.64 -11.18 2.09
N PRO A 124 2.15 -11.56 0.89
CA PRO A 124 2.17 -12.94 0.44
C PRO A 124 2.90 -13.91 1.38
N THR A 125 4.12 -13.58 1.79
CA THR A 125 4.95 -14.42 2.67
C THR A 125 4.35 -14.63 4.06
N GLN A 126 3.55 -13.65 4.53
CA GLN A 126 2.89 -13.72 5.83
C GLN A 126 1.46 -14.28 5.75
N ARG A 127 0.98 -14.56 4.52
CA ARG A 127 -0.39 -15.01 4.24
C ARG A 127 -1.46 -14.12 4.86
N LEU A 128 -1.21 -12.80 4.83
CA LEU A 128 -2.11 -11.78 5.35
C LEU A 128 -2.72 -10.95 4.22
N VAL A 129 -3.99 -10.60 4.40
CA VAL A 129 -4.69 -9.62 3.56
C VAL A 129 -5.37 -8.63 4.50
N TYR A 130 -5.05 -7.35 4.31
CA TYR A 130 -5.74 -6.23 4.95
C TYR A 130 -6.67 -5.58 3.94
N ALA A 131 -7.86 -5.19 4.36
CA ALA A 131 -8.82 -4.59 3.44
C ALA A 131 -9.81 -3.68 4.15
N ALA A 132 -10.25 -2.65 3.45
CA ALA A 132 -11.27 -1.73 3.91
C ALA A 132 -12.08 -1.13 2.75
N ALA A 133 -13.34 -0.76 3.01
CA ALA A 133 -14.18 0.03 2.12
C ALA A 133 -15.04 0.98 2.96
N GLY A 134 -14.47 2.14 3.33
CA GLY A 134 -15.08 3.16 4.17
C GLY A 134 -14.84 3.00 5.67
N PRO A 135 -15.30 3.97 6.48
CA PRO A 135 -15.02 4.05 7.91
C PRO A 135 -15.48 2.82 8.70
N GLY A 136 -14.68 2.33 9.63
CA GLY A 136 -15.01 1.22 10.54
C GLY A 136 -15.06 -0.14 9.87
N THR A 137 -14.63 -0.28 8.60
CA THR A 137 -14.66 -1.55 7.86
C THR A 137 -13.33 -2.27 7.78
N ALA A 138 -12.25 -1.69 8.34
CA ALA A 138 -10.92 -2.26 8.27
C ALA A 138 -10.87 -3.69 8.85
N THR A 139 -10.28 -4.60 8.09
CA THR A 139 -10.16 -6.01 8.44
C THR A 139 -8.78 -6.54 8.14
N ARG A 140 -8.37 -7.56 8.90
CA ARG A 140 -7.22 -8.42 8.62
C ARG A 140 -7.72 -9.85 8.42
N GLN A 141 -7.22 -10.53 7.42
CA GLN A 141 -7.49 -11.93 7.14
C GLN A 141 -6.17 -12.70 7.08
N ARG A 142 -6.06 -13.81 7.77
CA ARG A 142 -4.89 -14.70 7.76
C ARG A 142 -5.25 -16.04 7.13
N ASP A 143 -4.36 -16.58 6.29
CA ASP A 143 -4.44 -17.92 5.69
C ASP A 143 -5.80 -18.23 5.03
N GLY A 144 -6.46 -17.22 4.42
CA GLY A 144 -7.78 -17.38 3.82
C GLY A 144 -8.92 -17.61 4.83
N GLY A 145 -8.64 -17.52 6.13
CA GLY A 145 -9.64 -17.65 7.19
C GLY A 145 -10.67 -16.53 7.22
N LYS A 146 -11.45 -16.44 8.28
CA LYS A 146 -12.47 -15.38 8.44
C LYS A 146 -11.79 -14.03 8.65
N PRO A 147 -12.21 -12.95 7.94
CA PRO A 147 -11.73 -11.60 8.21
C PRO A 147 -12.07 -11.14 9.63
N GLU A 148 -11.08 -10.60 10.33
CA GLU A 148 -11.21 -10.02 11.66
C GLU A 148 -11.18 -8.51 11.57
N ARG A 149 -12.04 -7.81 12.30
CA ARG A 149 -11.99 -6.34 12.40
C ARG A 149 -10.73 -5.90 13.12
N ILE A 150 -10.12 -4.83 12.60
CA ILE A 150 -8.97 -4.16 13.21
C ILE A 150 -9.30 -2.69 13.49
N ALA A 151 -8.57 -2.12 14.43
CA ALA A 151 -8.66 -0.69 14.76
C ALA A 151 -7.28 -0.16 15.13
N ALA A 152 -6.97 1.04 14.67
CA ALA A 152 -5.81 1.76 15.13
C ALA A 152 -5.96 2.12 16.61
N ARG A 153 -4.85 2.23 17.33
CA ARG A 153 -4.84 2.60 18.75
C ARG A 153 -4.43 4.05 18.96
N VAL A 154 -4.76 4.59 20.11
CA VAL A 154 -4.13 5.81 20.64
C VAL A 154 -2.68 5.49 21.01
N ALA A 155 -1.75 6.34 20.59
CA ALA A 155 -0.33 6.13 20.84
C ALA A 155 -0.04 6.05 22.36
N PRO A 156 0.67 5.01 22.83
CA PRO A 156 1.06 4.89 24.25
C PRO A 156 2.21 5.86 24.59
N ALA A 157 2.57 5.96 25.86
CA ALA A 157 3.69 6.79 26.32
C ALA A 157 5.05 6.43 25.66
N LYS A 158 5.20 5.21 25.17
CA LYS A 158 6.34 4.74 24.37
C LYS A 158 5.85 4.24 23.03
N PRO A 159 5.59 5.15 22.06
CA PRO A 159 5.03 4.76 20.76
C PRO A 159 6.05 4.03 19.89
N VAL A 160 5.53 3.15 19.04
CA VAL A 160 6.32 2.50 17.99
C VAL A 160 6.31 3.38 16.74
N VAL A 161 7.50 3.84 16.33
CA VAL A 161 7.70 4.64 15.13
C VAL A 161 8.32 3.78 14.04
N LEU A 162 7.61 3.62 12.94
CA LEU A 162 8.08 2.90 11.75
C LEU A 162 8.82 3.86 10.80
N SER A 163 9.81 3.36 10.09
CA SER A 163 10.46 4.08 8.99
C SER A 163 10.78 3.15 7.83
N SER A 164 11.09 3.70 6.67
CA SER A 164 11.59 2.91 5.54
C SER A 164 12.98 2.36 5.84
N ARG A 165 13.20 1.05 5.60
CA ARG A 165 14.50 0.40 5.75
C ARG A 165 15.52 0.88 4.72
N LEU A 166 15.09 1.04 3.47
CA LEU A 166 15.97 1.31 2.33
C LEU A 166 16.63 2.69 2.33
N HIS A 167 16.13 3.63 3.12
CA HIS A 167 16.63 5.00 3.16
C HIS A 167 17.52 5.26 4.40
N GLY A 168 17.84 4.23 5.18
CA GLY A 168 18.68 4.30 6.38
C GLY A 168 18.18 5.28 7.45
N PRO A 169 18.88 5.43 8.56
CA PRO A 169 18.61 6.50 9.50
C PRO A 169 18.95 7.84 8.84
N SER A 170 17.92 8.57 8.40
CA SER A 170 18.08 9.90 7.86
C SER A 170 18.02 10.91 9.01
N ARG A 171 18.75 12.05 8.88
CA ARG A 171 18.64 13.17 9.83
C ARG A 171 17.18 13.59 10.10
N ARG A 172 16.29 13.44 9.10
CA ARG A 172 14.87 13.76 9.24
C ARG A 172 14.14 12.76 10.16
N ILE A 173 14.46 11.47 10.07
CA ILE A 173 13.90 10.45 10.98
C ILE A 173 14.43 10.68 12.40
N GLU A 174 15.73 10.95 12.57
CA GLU A 174 16.33 11.27 13.88
C GLU A 174 15.68 12.51 14.50
N ALA A 175 15.47 13.56 13.71
CA ALA A 175 14.77 14.77 14.16
C ALA A 175 13.32 14.46 14.57
N TYR A 176 12.61 13.63 13.81
CA TYR A 176 11.26 13.21 14.19
C TYR A 176 11.25 12.42 15.50
N LEU A 177 12.16 11.45 15.66
CA LEU A 177 12.27 10.65 16.89
C LEU A 177 12.58 11.51 18.11
N ALA A 178 13.35 12.59 17.96
CA ALA A 178 13.60 13.55 19.04
C ALA A 178 12.33 14.29 19.49
N THR A 179 11.31 14.43 18.63
CA THR A 179 10.00 15.02 19.00
C THR A 179 9.06 14.03 19.69
N VAL A 180 9.42 12.75 19.74
CA VAL A 180 8.59 11.68 20.30
C VAL A 180 9.40 10.93 21.38
N PRO A 181 9.54 11.49 22.60
CA PRO A 181 10.35 10.90 23.64
C PRO A 181 9.92 9.47 24.01
N GLY A 182 10.89 8.58 24.17
CA GLY A 182 10.66 7.18 24.51
C GLY A 182 10.17 6.29 23.36
N ALA A 183 10.12 6.80 22.13
CA ALA A 183 9.72 6.03 20.96
C ALA A 183 10.61 4.81 20.72
N VAL A 184 9.99 3.70 20.34
CA VAL A 184 10.68 2.51 19.84
C VAL A 184 10.74 2.61 18.33
N HIS A 185 11.94 2.78 17.77
CA HIS A 185 12.15 2.87 16.32
C HIS A 185 12.28 1.49 15.67
N ARG A 186 11.50 1.25 14.61
CA ARG A 186 11.49 -0.01 13.88
C ARG A 186 11.51 0.23 12.36
N PRO A 187 12.67 0.09 11.68
CA PRO A 187 12.75 0.14 10.22
C PRO A 187 12.14 -1.10 9.58
N MET A 188 11.36 -0.93 8.50
CA MET A 188 10.82 -2.03 7.71
C MET A 188 10.51 -1.63 6.27
N GLY A 189 10.40 -2.62 5.38
CA GLY A 189 10.03 -2.45 3.97
C GLY A 189 8.52 -2.32 3.74
N SER A 190 8.12 -2.15 2.51
CA SER A 190 6.77 -2.21 1.92
C SER A 190 5.66 -1.37 2.60
N ALA A 191 4.44 -1.47 2.07
CA ALA A 191 3.23 -0.86 2.64
C ALA A 191 2.74 -1.56 3.93
N ALA A 192 3.39 -2.63 4.38
CA ALA A 192 3.11 -3.27 5.66
C ALA A 192 3.07 -2.29 6.84
N LYS A 193 3.81 -1.17 6.75
CA LYS A 193 3.80 -0.10 7.76
C LYS A 193 2.42 0.49 8.01
N PHE A 194 1.62 0.67 6.95
CA PHE A 194 0.22 1.11 7.08
C PHE A 194 -0.63 0.06 7.82
N CYS A 195 -0.43 -1.21 7.50
CA CYS A 195 -1.15 -2.32 8.12
C CYS A 195 -0.89 -2.39 9.63
N LEU A 196 0.37 -2.25 10.08
CA LEU A 196 0.72 -2.29 11.49
C LEU A 196 0.14 -1.12 12.28
N ILE A 197 -0.01 0.06 11.67
CA ILE A 197 -0.70 1.19 12.30
C ILE A 197 -2.20 0.94 12.34
N ALA A 198 -2.79 0.45 11.26
CA ALA A 198 -4.22 0.16 11.19
C ALA A 198 -4.66 -0.93 12.19
N GLU A 199 -3.83 -1.92 12.48
CA GLU A 199 -4.13 -2.96 13.50
C GLU A 199 -3.71 -2.59 14.93
N GLY A 200 -3.12 -1.39 15.14
CA GLY A 200 -2.73 -0.91 16.45
C GLY A 200 -1.46 -1.53 17.02
N THR A 201 -0.58 -2.14 16.20
CA THR A 201 0.73 -2.66 16.64
C THR A 201 1.86 -1.66 16.48
N ALA A 202 1.64 -0.58 15.70
CA ALA A 202 2.52 0.58 15.61
C ALA A 202 1.70 1.88 15.67
N ASP A 203 2.38 3.00 15.82
CA ASP A 203 1.72 4.27 16.14
C ASP A 203 2.00 5.38 15.13
N HIS A 204 3.24 5.51 14.65
CA HIS A 204 3.64 6.57 13.72
C HIS A 204 4.47 5.99 12.55
N TYR A 205 4.26 6.56 11.35
CA TYR A 205 5.10 6.31 10.20
C TYR A 205 5.33 7.62 9.43
N PRO A 206 6.39 8.39 9.75
CA PRO A 206 6.83 9.52 8.95
C PRO A 206 7.54 9.02 7.69
N ARG A 207 7.17 9.55 6.54
CA ARG A 207 7.79 9.27 5.25
C ARG A 207 8.32 10.56 4.62
N TYR A 208 9.62 10.62 4.41
CA TYR A 208 10.31 11.78 3.83
C TYR A 208 10.85 11.51 2.41
N GLY A 209 11.09 10.25 2.08
CA GLY A 209 11.54 9.86 0.75
C GLY A 209 10.38 9.81 -0.24
N GLU A 210 10.71 9.88 -1.52
CA GLU A 210 9.73 9.81 -2.60
C GLU A 210 8.90 8.53 -2.54
N THR A 211 7.63 8.65 -2.92
CA THR A 211 6.69 7.57 -3.14
C THR A 211 5.72 7.96 -4.25
N SER A 212 5.17 6.98 -4.92
CA SER A 212 4.08 7.17 -5.85
C SER A 212 2.72 7.03 -5.14
N GLU A 213 1.64 7.45 -5.79
CA GLU A 213 0.30 7.36 -5.22
C GLU A 213 -0.15 5.91 -5.03
N TRP A 214 0.27 4.99 -5.89
CA TRP A 214 -0.03 3.56 -5.77
C TRP A 214 0.63 2.89 -4.56
N ASP A 215 1.73 3.44 -4.02
CA ASP A 215 2.38 2.96 -2.78
C ASP A 215 1.53 3.27 -1.53
N THR A 216 0.60 4.23 -1.61
CA THR A 216 -0.07 4.79 -0.43
C THR A 216 -1.59 4.66 -0.42
N ALA A 217 -2.25 4.60 -1.58
CA ALA A 217 -3.70 4.64 -1.71
C ALA A 217 -4.40 3.55 -0.88
N ALA A 218 -3.99 2.30 -1.05
CA ALA A 218 -4.55 1.18 -0.30
C ALA A 218 -4.30 1.33 1.21
N GLY A 219 -3.07 1.70 1.58
CA GLY A 219 -2.67 1.88 2.97
C GLY A 219 -3.46 2.98 3.67
N GLN A 220 -3.66 4.12 3.01
CA GLN A 220 -4.45 5.22 3.56
C GLN A 220 -5.90 4.82 3.76
N ALA A 221 -6.54 4.18 2.77
CA ALA A 221 -7.92 3.70 2.92
C ALA A 221 -8.08 2.78 4.15
N ILE A 222 -7.12 1.87 4.36
CA ILE A 222 -7.14 0.93 5.49
C ILE A 222 -6.91 1.64 6.83
N VAL A 223 -5.91 2.55 6.90
CA VAL A 223 -5.59 3.30 8.12
C VAL A 223 -6.75 4.19 8.53
N GLU A 224 -7.34 4.94 7.61
CA GLU A 224 -8.47 5.83 7.89
C GLU A 224 -9.72 5.03 8.27
N ALA A 225 -9.97 3.90 7.62
CA ALA A 225 -11.07 3.00 8.01
C ALA A 225 -10.87 2.39 9.41
N ALA A 226 -9.63 2.24 9.86
CA ALA A 226 -9.29 1.78 11.22
C ALA A 226 -9.32 2.91 12.28
N GLY A 227 -9.60 4.16 11.87
CA GLY A 227 -9.68 5.33 12.73
C GLY A 227 -8.36 6.10 12.90
N GLY A 228 -7.32 5.78 12.13
CA GLY A 228 -6.08 6.54 12.03
C GLY A 228 -6.16 7.65 10.98
N SER A 229 -5.01 8.23 10.64
CA SER A 229 -4.90 9.33 9.68
C SER A 229 -3.64 9.25 8.83
N VAL A 230 -3.72 9.77 7.60
CA VAL A 230 -2.57 9.98 6.71
C VAL A 230 -2.59 11.44 6.24
N THR A 231 -1.57 12.19 6.62
CA THR A 231 -1.50 13.64 6.35
C THR A 231 -0.16 14.02 5.74
N THR A 232 -0.14 15.10 4.99
CA THR A 232 1.08 15.82 4.67
C THR A 232 1.71 16.39 5.95
N LEU A 233 2.95 16.86 5.90
CA LEU A 233 3.65 17.34 7.11
C LEU A 233 3.06 18.64 7.67
N ASP A 234 2.31 19.40 6.87
CA ASP A 234 1.55 20.59 7.30
C ASP A 234 0.17 20.24 7.88
N GLY A 235 -0.18 18.94 7.93
CA GLY A 235 -1.39 18.45 8.57
C GLY A 235 -2.61 18.29 7.63
N ALA A 236 -2.51 18.64 6.35
CA ALA A 236 -3.59 18.38 5.41
C ALA A 236 -3.74 16.89 5.13
N ARG A 237 -4.96 16.40 4.92
CA ARG A 237 -5.20 15.00 4.48
C ARG A 237 -4.47 14.74 3.16
N LEU A 238 -3.78 13.62 3.03
CA LEU A 238 -3.08 13.27 1.80
C LEU A 238 -4.09 12.98 0.69
N GLY A 239 -4.06 13.79 -0.38
CA GLY A 239 -4.94 13.66 -1.55
C GLY A 239 -4.28 12.93 -2.71
N TYR A 240 -5.08 12.58 -3.74
CA TYR A 240 -4.69 11.81 -4.92
C TYR A 240 -5.04 12.54 -6.23
N GLY A 241 -4.43 12.09 -7.32
CA GLY A 241 -4.56 12.75 -8.61
C GLY A 241 -3.55 13.89 -8.82
N LYS A 242 -2.43 13.84 -8.12
CA LYS A 242 -1.35 14.82 -8.26
C LYS A 242 -0.60 14.65 -9.58
N ALA A 243 0.00 15.74 -10.07
CA ALA A 243 0.87 15.67 -11.23
C ALA A 243 1.97 14.61 -11.05
N GLY A 244 2.11 13.72 -12.04
CA GLY A 244 3.10 12.64 -12.00
C GLY A 244 2.81 11.54 -10.97
N TYR A 245 1.66 11.56 -10.30
CA TYR A 245 1.28 10.60 -9.25
C TYR A 245 2.32 10.49 -8.12
N ARG A 246 3.01 11.61 -7.80
CA ARG A 246 4.03 11.66 -6.74
C ARG A 246 3.48 12.22 -5.45
N ASN A 247 3.84 11.56 -4.34
CA ASN A 247 3.47 12.03 -3.02
C ASN A 247 4.49 13.03 -2.45
N PRO A 248 4.03 14.11 -1.78
CA PRO A 248 4.88 14.86 -0.88
C PRO A 248 5.26 13.99 0.34
N PRO A 249 6.21 14.43 1.18
CA PRO A 249 6.43 13.83 2.49
C PRO A 249 5.12 13.79 3.30
N PHE A 250 4.91 12.69 4.02
CA PHE A 250 3.66 12.46 4.77
C PHE A 250 3.90 11.78 6.12
N LEU A 251 2.87 11.79 6.94
CA LEU A 251 2.84 11.16 8.24
C LEU A 251 1.58 10.31 8.41
N VAL A 252 1.78 9.04 8.73
CA VAL A 252 0.71 8.13 9.13
C VAL A 252 0.68 8.06 10.64
N ARG A 253 -0.53 8.15 11.23
CA ARG A 253 -0.75 8.03 12.68
C ARG A 253 -1.89 7.09 12.98
N GLY A 254 -1.81 6.45 14.15
CA GLY A 254 -2.94 5.79 14.78
C GLY A 254 -4.02 6.80 15.21
N ARG A 255 -4.89 6.39 16.12
CA ARG A 255 -5.95 7.27 16.64
C ARG A 255 -5.34 8.40 17.48
N THR A 256 -5.94 9.58 17.40
CA THR A 256 -5.68 10.74 18.27
C THR A 256 -6.68 10.79 19.42
#